data_156db1a7cbc21c33ce71296a5fa9e50f
#
_entry.id   156db1a7cbc21c33ce71296a5fa9e50f
#
_cell.length_a   1.000
_cell.length_b   1.000
_cell.length_c   1.000
_cell.angle_alpha   90.00
_cell.angle_beta   90.00
_cell.angle_gamma   90.00
#
_symmetry.space_group_name_H-M   'P 1'
#
loop_
_entity.id
_entity.type
_entity.pdbx_description
1 polymer ?
#
loop_
_entity_poly.entity_id
_entity_poly.type
_entity_poly.pdbx_seq_one_letter_code
_entity_poly.pdbx_strand_id
1 'polypeptide(L)'
;NWVANFDGTLKEPKNLPSKVPNILINGSSGIAVGMSTDIPSHNLNEIIEAVILLLDKPKSTVQDIKKIIKGPDFPTKGEIVLNESDIDNIYEFGSGNIKLRATYTYTKKEIIIDSLPYQAITTKIIEQIQEQICSRKSIFLESVMDDSDQDNPVRLIIKYKGRSYNADDVMSHLFFTTDLEKNIRVNMNMIGLNGKPQVKNIRTIIIEWIDFRLTTIKNKLSWELGKIKSRIHVLKAYIIVYKNLDKIIKIIRNEDEPKKKILKIYKFSEIQYEAIINMKIRNLAKLQEKNIVMELSELQKREQSISLILNSKTRLKTHLKKELKDNASLFSRTRLTKINTQNISKALKIKAAISIEPITAILSKNGWIKFSKGHDFNLDKLNFKTGDEYLHHELVQTDSILGFFDQLGYAYNLDSSHFNISRGQGEPVSKYFQIQDGILIAGMLNLSNKLSVLNMTNRGYGFISLYEDVIVKNKNGKTLLKTKDSLAIKPVSVDLDVDTHYLVITSEGYMLIGDLKNIPIMTKGRGIKLINIPKNSTEKIIFLGILNKGQSLLFSYTSKKDKSIKYDDLKHFFMERNRRGKKIDKKFLLEKGKTDYNIE
;
A
#
# COMPACT_ATOMS: atom_id res chain seq x y z
N ASN A 1 25.09 23.06 16.09
CA ASN A 1 25.63 22.55 14.83
C ASN A 1 25.28 23.51 13.69
N TRP A 2 26.22 24.32 13.27
CA TRP A 2 26.14 25.27 12.17
C TRP A 2 27.03 24.77 11.03
N VAL A 3 26.54 24.84 9.81
CA VAL A 3 27.27 24.50 8.59
C VAL A 3 27.34 25.75 7.69
N ALA A 4 28.25 25.76 6.75
CA ALA A 4 28.24 26.80 5.71
C ALA A 4 26.98 26.66 4.85
N ASN A 5 26.39 27.79 4.48
CA ASN A 5 25.29 27.82 3.51
C ASN A 5 25.79 27.47 2.10
N PHE A 6 24.91 27.46 1.11
CA PHE A 6 25.23 27.03 -0.26
C PHE A 6 26.42 27.78 -0.89
N ASP A 7 26.54 29.10 -0.66
CA ASP A 7 27.62 29.93 -1.20
C ASP A 7 28.83 30.09 -0.26
N GLY A 8 28.78 29.51 0.94
CA GLY A 8 29.84 29.57 1.95
C GLY A 8 29.99 30.91 2.64
N THR A 9 29.16 31.91 2.34
CA THR A 9 29.28 33.27 2.91
C THR A 9 28.71 33.39 4.30
N LEU A 10 27.69 32.60 4.63
CA LEU A 10 27.02 32.59 5.93
C LEU A 10 26.99 31.19 6.53
N LYS A 11 26.56 31.11 7.77
CA LYS A 11 26.33 29.83 8.47
C LYS A 11 24.85 29.62 8.71
N GLU A 12 24.38 28.43 8.44
CA GLU A 12 23.01 27.99 8.68
C GLU A 12 22.97 26.81 9.67
N PRO A 13 21.87 26.61 10.40
CA PRO A 13 21.75 25.46 11.28
C PRO A 13 21.59 24.18 10.45
N LYS A 14 22.43 23.18 10.74
CA LYS A 14 22.35 21.86 10.09
C LYS A 14 20.97 21.21 10.25
N ASN A 15 20.36 21.36 11.42
CA ASN A 15 19.04 20.82 11.76
C ASN A 15 18.30 21.81 12.65
N LEU A 16 16.97 21.89 12.49
CA LEU A 16 16.07 22.61 13.39
C LEU A 16 15.49 21.62 14.40
N PRO A 17 15.96 21.61 15.66
CA PRO A 17 15.52 20.63 16.64
C PRO A 17 14.08 20.89 17.09
N SER A 18 13.22 19.89 16.90
CA SER A 18 11.85 19.90 17.33
C SER A 18 11.68 19.56 18.82
N LYS A 19 10.66 20.15 19.47
CA LYS A 19 10.31 19.84 20.87
C LYS A 19 9.56 18.53 21.04
N VAL A 20 8.98 18.01 19.96
CA VAL A 20 8.21 16.75 19.89
C VAL A 20 8.63 15.97 18.65
N PRO A 21 8.39 14.65 18.57
CA PRO A 21 8.75 13.85 17.39
C PRO A 21 7.84 14.14 16.20
N ASN A 22 8.05 15.27 15.51
CA ASN A 22 7.19 15.76 14.44
C ASN A 22 6.98 14.75 13.30
N ILE A 23 7.99 13.93 13.01
CA ILE A 23 7.90 12.93 11.94
C ILE A 23 6.79 11.90 12.20
N LEU A 24 6.51 11.57 13.46
CA LEU A 24 5.41 10.69 13.84
C LEU A 24 4.09 11.45 14.00
N ILE A 25 4.13 12.68 14.52
CA ILE A 25 2.91 13.46 14.78
C ILE A 25 2.30 13.97 13.48
N ASN A 26 3.10 14.56 12.61
CA ASN A 26 2.63 15.14 11.35
C ASN A 26 2.68 14.13 10.19
N GLY A 27 3.45 13.05 10.33
CA GLY A 27 3.77 12.17 9.23
C GLY A 27 4.74 12.80 8.22
N SER A 28 5.09 12.04 7.21
CA SER A 28 5.92 12.50 6.10
C SER A 28 5.69 11.62 4.88
N SER A 29 5.56 12.23 3.70
CA SER A 29 5.51 11.51 2.43
C SER A 29 6.47 12.16 1.46
N GLY A 30 7.24 11.34 0.73
CA GLY A 30 8.20 11.82 -0.23
C GLY A 30 8.80 10.71 -1.08
N ILE A 31 9.21 11.09 -2.29
CA ILE A 31 9.83 10.18 -3.25
C ILE A 31 11.22 10.70 -3.59
N ALA A 32 12.23 9.85 -3.41
CA ALA A 32 13.59 10.11 -3.82
C ALA A 32 14.05 9.07 -4.86
N VAL A 33 15.22 9.26 -5.43
CA VAL A 33 15.79 8.28 -6.36
C VAL A 33 16.14 6.99 -5.59
N GLY A 34 15.49 5.89 -5.96
CA GLY A 34 15.71 4.56 -5.36
C GLY A 34 15.04 4.33 -4.01
N MET A 35 14.31 5.32 -3.43
CA MET A 35 13.63 5.15 -2.17
C MET A 35 12.40 6.05 -2.02
N SER A 36 11.43 5.62 -1.21
CA SER A 36 10.28 6.44 -0.82
C SER A 36 10.05 6.37 0.68
N THR A 37 9.37 7.38 1.22
CA THR A 37 8.88 7.40 2.60
C THR A 37 7.40 7.71 2.60
N ASP A 38 6.65 7.00 3.44
CA ASP A 38 5.22 7.22 3.66
C ASP A 38 4.93 6.93 5.15
N ILE A 39 5.13 7.92 5.99
CA ILE A 39 4.91 7.82 7.44
C ILE A 39 3.59 8.48 7.77
N PRO A 40 2.59 7.74 8.30
CA PRO A 40 1.32 8.32 8.67
C PRO A 40 1.43 9.19 9.91
N SER A 41 0.52 10.16 10.04
CA SER A 41 0.38 10.98 11.25
C SER A 41 -0.18 10.17 12.43
N HIS A 42 0.19 10.59 13.65
CA HIS A 42 -0.25 9.95 14.89
C HIS A 42 -0.73 11.01 15.91
N ASN A 43 -1.50 10.57 16.89
CA ASN A 43 -1.99 11.44 17.94
C ASN A 43 -0.85 11.95 18.83
N LEU A 44 -0.82 13.26 19.08
CA LEU A 44 0.22 13.92 19.90
C LEU A 44 0.33 13.32 21.30
N ASN A 45 -0.80 13.09 21.97
CA ASN A 45 -0.81 12.59 23.35
C ASN A 45 -0.29 11.17 23.42
N GLU A 46 -0.73 10.29 22.50
CA GLU A 46 -0.26 8.90 22.42
C GLU A 46 1.25 8.83 22.17
N ILE A 47 1.78 9.67 21.27
CA ILE A 47 3.22 9.74 21.00
C ILE A 47 4.00 10.23 22.22
N ILE A 48 3.51 11.30 22.91
CA ILE A 48 4.18 11.82 24.10
C ILE A 48 4.18 10.78 25.23
N GLU A 49 3.08 10.09 25.45
CA GLU A 49 2.99 9.02 26.45
C GLU A 49 3.95 7.86 26.14
N ALA A 50 4.07 7.47 24.86
CA ALA A 50 5.03 6.46 24.44
C ALA A 50 6.49 6.91 24.66
N VAL A 51 6.81 8.17 24.39
CA VAL A 51 8.13 8.75 24.69
C VAL A 51 8.40 8.70 26.20
N ILE A 52 7.43 9.07 27.03
CA ILE A 52 7.55 9.02 28.49
C ILE A 52 7.74 7.58 28.98
N LEU A 53 7.00 6.61 28.43
CA LEU A 53 7.18 5.19 28.73
C LEU A 53 8.65 4.76 28.47
N LEU A 54 9.21 5.10 27.30
CA LEU A 54 10.59 4.71 26.95
C LEU A 54 11.65 5.46 27.76
N LEU A 55 11.38 6.68 28.21
CA LEU A 55 12.25 7.41 29.17
C LEU A 55 12.30 6.71 30.53
N ASP A 56 11.16 6.13 30.99
CA ASP A 56 11.07 5.41 32.26
C ASP A 56 11.55 3.98 32.16
N LYS A 57 11.14 3.28 31.10
CA LYS A 57 11.43 1.87 30.84
C LYS A 57 12.08 1.70 29.47
N PRO A 58 13.39 1.94 29.33
CA PRO A 58 14.08 1.89 28.03
C PRO A 58 14.06 0.52 27.34
N LYS A 59 13.75 -0.55 28.08
CA LYS A 59 13.65 -1.93 27.57
C LYS A 59 12.25 -2.29 27.08
N SER A 60 11.26 -1.38 27.15
CA SER A 60 9.89 -1.63 26.66
C SER A 60 9.92 -2.06 25.20
N THR A 61 9.06 -3.00 24.86
CA THR A 61 8.94 -3.60 23.51
C THR A 61 8.03 -2.75 22.63
N VAL A 62 7.94 -3.09 21.34
CA VAL A 62 6.96 -2.49 20.41
C VAL A 62 5.54 -2.78 20.88
N GLN A 63 5.30 -3.96 21.45
CA GLN A 63 3.99 -4.34 22.00
C GLN A 63 3.55 -3.47 23.19
N ASP A 64 4.50 -3.04 24.04
CA ASP A 64 4.19 -2.11 25.12
C ASP A 64 3.84 -0.71 24.61
N ILE A 65 4.50 -0.28 23.53
CA ILE A 65 4.21 1.00 22.86
C ILE A 65 2.84 0.95 22.20
N LYS A 66 2.46 -0.17 21.58
CA LYS A 66 1.16 -0.37 20.94
C LYS A 66 -0.02 -0.24 21.91
N LYS A 67 0.14 -0.60 23.18
CA LYS A 67 -0.91 -0.37 24.20
C LYS A 67 -1.27 1.11 24.36
N ILE A 68 -0.31 2.00 24.04
CA ILE A 68 -0.48 3.46 24.08
C ILE A 68 -0.86 3.99 22.70
N ILE A 69 -0.04 3.69 21.67
CA ILE A 69 -0.26 4.13 20.29
C ILE A 69 -1.15 3.08 19.60
N LYS A 70 -2.45 3.33 19.59
CA LYS A 70 -3.44 2.39 19.03
C LYS A 70 -3.35 2.24 17.52
N GLY A 71 -2.83 3.25 16.81
CA GLY A 71 -2.70 3.30 15.36
C GLY A 71 -2.48 4.73 14.87
N PRO A 72 -2.33 4.97 13.57
CA PRO A 72 -2.30 6.30 12.98
C PRO A 72 -3.55 7.13 13.31
N ASP A 73 -3.40 8.46 13.33
CA ASP A 73 -4.47 9.42 13.56
C ASP A 73 -4.42 10.48 12.46
N PHE A 74 -5.31 10.35 11.48
CA PHE A 74 -5.33 11.21 10.30
C PHE A 74 -6.11 12.49 10.55
N PRO A 75 -5.66 13.63 10.00
CA PRO A 75 -6.34 14.93 10.18
C PRO A 75 -7.73 14.97 9.52
N THR A 76 -7.96 14.12 8.51
CA THR A 76 -9.24 13.99 7.80
C THR A 76 -10.24 13.10 8.53
N LYS A 77 -9.95 12.66 9.76
CA LYS A 77 -10.75 11.70 10.53
C LYS A 77 -10.74 10.31 9.86
N GLY A 78 -11.92 9.76 9.55
CA GLY A 78 -12.07 8.45 8.93
C GLY A 78 -12.03 7.29 9.93
N GLU A 79 -12.16 6.08 9.40
CA GLU A 79 -12.15 4.84 10.16
C GLU A 79 -11.08 3.89 9.59
N ILE A 80 -10.14 3.48 10.42
CA ILE A 80 -9.15 2.46 10.07
C ILE A 80 -9.78 1.08 10.23
N VAL A 81 -9.71 0.28 9.16
CA VAL A 81 -10.19 -1.10 9.14
C VAL A 81 -8.99 -2.03 8.97
N LEU A 82 -8.58 -2.65 10.05
CA LEU A 82 -7.41 -3.55 10.07
C LEU A 82 -7.62 -4.70 11.04
N ASN A 83 -6.92 -5.82 10.76
CA ASN A 83 -6.67 -6.83 11.79
C ASN A 83 -5.63 -6.30 12.78
N GLU A 84 -5.71 -6.72 14.03
CA GLU A 84 -4.69 -6.36 15.03
C GLU A 84 -3.27 -6.76 14.60
N SER A 85 -3.14 -7.91 13.95
CA SER A 85 -1.88 -8.41 13.39
C SER A 85 -1.24 -7.47 12.35
N ASP A 86 -2.03 -6.73 11.58
CA ASP A 86 -1.52 -5.85 10.53
C ASP A 86 -0.87 -4.60 11.13
N ILE A 87 -1.47 -4.04 12.20
CA ILE A 87 -0.87 -2.92 12.95
C ILE A 87 0.43 -3.36 13.63
N ASP A 88 0.44 -4.58 14.20
CA ASP A 88 1.63 -5.15 14.82
C ASP A 88 2.79 -5.23 13.84
N ASN A 89 2.53 -5.79 12.66
CA ASN A 89 3.52 -5.91 11.60
C ASN A 89 4.03 -4.54 11.13
N ILE A 90 3.14 -3.55 10.97
CA ILE A 90 3.53 -2.20 10.56
C ILE A 90 4.46 -1.56 11.58
N TYR A 91 4.15 -1.65 12.87
CA TYR A 91 4.95 -1.03 13.91
C TYR A 91 6.24 -1.80 14.23
N GLU A 92 6.26 -3.12 14.02
CA GLU A 92 7.46 -3.96 14.20
C GLU A 92 8.43 -3.84 13.02
N PHE A 93 7.93 -3.87 11.77
CA PHE A 93 8.77 -3.87 10.59
C PHE A 93 8.89 -2.50 9.90
N GLY A 94 8.08 -1.52 10.28
CA GLY A 94 8.08 -0.18 9.69
C GLY A 94 7.47 -0.10 8.29
N SER A 95 6.78 -1.15 7.81
CA SER A 95 6.17 -1.16 6.49
C SER A 95 4.87 -1.98 6.46
N GLY A 96 3.92 -1.58 5.60
CA GLY A 96 2.64 -2.26 5.45
C GLY A 96 1.60 -1.41 4.72
N ASN A 97 0.35 -1.81 4.80
CA ASN A 97 -0.77 -1.10 4.22
C ASN A 97 -1.89 -0.94 5.26
N ILE A 98 -2.52 0.21 5.26
CA ILE A 98 -3.66 0.55 6.12
C ILE A 98 -4.86 0.81 5.25
N LYS A 99 -6.00 0.18 5.55
CA LYS A 99 -7.28 0.52 4.92
C LYS A 99 -7.95 1.62 5.73
N LEU A 100 -8.23 2.74 5.07
CA LEU A 100 -8.94 3.87 5.65
C LEU A 100 -10.27 4.06 4.91
N ARG A 101 -11.37 4.13 5.67
CA ARG A 101 -12.73 4.35 5.19
C ARG A 101 -13.25 5.72 5.58
N ALA A 102 -14.15 6.23 4.76
CA ALA A 102 -15.01 7.35 5.11
C ALA A 102 -15.91 7.01 6.30
N THR A 103 -16.21 7.99 7.15
CA THR A 103 -17.27 7.86 8.16
C THR A 103 -18.58 8.41 7.62
N TYR A 104 -19.70 7.83 8.06
CA TYR A 104 -21.02 8.19 7.57
C TYR A 104 -22.08 8.05 8.66
N THR A 105 -23.14 8.80 8.49
CA THR A 105 -24.41 8.64 9.19
C THR A 105 -25.52 8.40 8.16
N TYR A 106 -26.61 7.82 8.53
CA TYR A 106 -27.68 7.54 7.58
C TYR A 106 -29.08 7.76 8.15
N THR A 107 -30.00 8.08 7.26
CA THR A 107 -31.44 8.13 7.46
C THR A 107 -32.11 7.08 6.60
N LYS A 108 -33.44 7.00 6.63
CA LYS A 108 -34.21 6.03 5.83
C LYS A 108 -34.00 6.16 4.30
N LYS A 109 -33.51 7.31 3.79
CA LYS A 109 -33.36 7.57 2.35
C LYS A 109 -32.02 8.18 1.95
N GLU A 110 -31.22 8.61 2.91
CA GLU A 110 -30.01 9.37 2.66
C GLU A 110 -28.87 8.83 3.51
N ILE A 111 -27.71 8.75 2.93
CA ILE A 111 -26.42 8.51 3.59
C ILE A 111 -25.64 9.81 3.52
N ILE A 112 -25.18 10.29 4.67
CA ILE A 112 -24.40 11.51 4.81
C ILE A 112 -22.97 11.10 5.19
N ILE A 113 -22.01 11.41 4.32
CA ILE A 113 -20.58 11.19 4.57
C ILE A 113 -20.01 12.43 5.22
N ASP A 114 -19.42 12.30 6.39
CA ASP A 114 -18.88 13.37 7.23
C ASP A 114 -17.35 13.41 7.30
N SER A 115 -16.68 12.42 6.72
CA SER A 115 -15.23 12.42 6.56
C SER A 115 -14.80 11.56 5.37
N LEU A 116 -13.65 11.89 4.78
CA LEU A 116 -13.07 11.14 3.67
C LEU A 116 -11.74 10.51 4.07
N PRO A 117 -11.33 9.41 3.41
CA PRO A 117 -10.00 8.86 3.56
C PRO A 117 -8.91 9.90 3.28
N TYR A 118 -7.80 9.80 3.98
CA TYR A 118 -6.65 10.67 3.74
C TYR A 118 -6.20 10.63 2.27
N GLN A 119 -5.95 11.81 1.67
CA GLN A 119 -5.64 11.97 0.24
C GLN A 119 -6.77 11.53 -0.73
N ALA A 120 -8.00 11.39 -0.29
CA ALA A 120 -9.13 11.24 -1.19
C ALA A 120 -9.59 12.61 -1.71
N ILE A 121 -10.04 12.64 -2.96
CA ILE A 121 -10.50 13.87 -3.65
C ILE A 121 -12.01 13.78 -3.79
N THR A 122 -12.73 14.74 -3.22
CA THR A 122 -14.19 14.80 -3.18
C THR A 122 -14.82 14.73 -4.57
N THR A 123 -14.33 15.54 -5.52
CA THR A 123 -14.85 15.57 -6.89
C THR A 123 -14.72 14.22 -7.59
N LYS A 124 -13.61 13.53 -7.42
CA LYS A 124 -13.40 12.19 -7.99
C LYS A 124 -14.37 11.15 -7.42
N ILE A 125 -14.65 11.21 -6.12
CA ILE A 125 -15.63 10.30 -5.47
C ILE A 125 -17.03 10.56 -6.03
N ILE A 126 -17.41 11.82 -6.18
CA ILE A 126 -18.71 12.20 -6.78
C ILE A 126 -18.81 11.69 -8.21
N GLU A 127 -17.77 11.87 -9.03
CA GLU A 127 -17.72 11.35 -10.41
C GLU A 127 -17.87 9.82 -10.45
N GLN A 128 -17.17 9.09 -9.58
CA GLN A 128 -17.26 7.64 -9.46
C GLN A 128 -18.69 7.17 -9.10
N ILE A 129 -19.37 7.89 -8.20
CA ILE A 129 -20.75 7.58 -7.81
C ILE A 129 -21.73 7.93 -8.94
N GLN A 130 -21.56 9.10 -9.59
CA GLN A 130 -22.39 9.54 -10.71
C GLN A 130 -22.26 8.59 -11.91
N GLU A 131 -21.06 8.10 -12.22
CA GLU A 131 -20.85 7.10 -13.27
C GLU A 131 -21.64 5.83 -12.99
N GLN A 132 -21.72 5.37 -11.75
CA GLN A 132 -22.50 4.20 -11.37
C GLN A 132 -24.01 4.43 -11.51
N ILE A 133 -24.49 5.64 -11.19
CA ILE A 133 -25.90 6.03 -11.37
C ILE A 133 -26.25 6.07 -12.85
N CYS A 134 -25.45 6.78 -13.67
CA CYS A 134 -25.69 6.95 -15.11
C CYS A 134 -25.60 5.64 -15.89
N SER A 135 -24.64 4.76 -15.54
CA SER A 135 -24.47 3.46 -16.19
C SER A 135 -25.48 2.41 -15.74
N ARG A 136 -26.41 2.74 -14.83
CA ARG A 136 -27.39 1.85 -14.19
C ARG A 136 -26.75 0.59 -13.56
N LYS A 137 -25.46 0.64 -13.24
CA LYS A 137 -24.75 -0.45 -12.54
C LYS A 137 -25.20 -0.60 -11.09
N SER A 138 -25.68 0.48 -10.49
CA SER A 138 -26.16 0.53 -9.10
C SER A 138 -27.61 1.01 -9.07
N ILE A 139 -28.55 0.08 -9.21
CA ILE A 139 -30.01 0.35 -9.26
C ILE A 139 -30.53 0.99 -7.95
N PHE A 140 -29.79 0.86 -6.87
CA PHE A 140 -30.14 1.35 -5.55
C PHE A 140 -29.73 2.81 -5.29
N LEU A 141 -28.84 3.40 -6.08
CA LEU A 141 -28.45 4.81 -5.97
C LEU A 141 -29.39 5.70 -6.78
N GLU A 142 -29.74 6.87 -6.24
CA GLU A 142 -30.61 7.84 -6.89
C GLU A 142 -29.84 9.11 -7.29
N SER A 143 -29.12 9.71 -6.35
CA SER A 143 -28.31 10.92 -6.59
C SER A 143 -27.20 11.08 -5.57
N VAL A 144 -26.19 11.86 -5.91
CA VAL A 144 -25.13 12.32 -5.01
C VAL A 144 -25.02 13.84 -5.11
N MET A 145 -24.88 14.51 -3.98
CA MET A 145 -24.75 15.96 -3.85
C MET A 145 -23.61 16.29 -2.90
N ASP A 146 -22.87 17.33 -3.20
CA ASP A 146 -21.92 17.97 -2.29
C ASP A 146 -22.62 19.11 -1.55
N ASP A 147 -22.74 18.98 -0.24
CA ASP A 147 -23.35 19.95 0.66
C ASP A 147 -22.32 20.46 1.69
N SER A 148 -21.04 20.40 1.30
CA SER A 148 -19.92 20.84 2.15
C SER A 148 -19.92 22.36 2.31
N ASP A 149 -19.69 22.83 3.54
CA ASP A 149 -19.61 24.23 3.93
C ASP A 149 -18.41 24.49 4.87
N GLN A 150 -18.28 25.72 5.40
CA GLN A 150 -17.19 26.06 6.31
C GLN A 150 -17.28 25.32 7.65
N ASP A 151 -18.49 25.04 8.14
CA ASP A 151 -18.72 24.34 9.40
C ASP A 151 -18.57 22.83 9.21
N ASN A 152 -18.95 22.32 8.03
CA ASN A 152 -18.85 20.91 7.63
C ASN A 152 -18.01 20.78 6.37
N PRO A 153 -16.67 20.76 6.48
CA PRO A 153 -15.75 20.75 5.32
C PRO A 153 -15.91 19.53 4.40
N VAL A 154 -16.53 18.47 4.91
CA VAL A 154 -16.94 17.29 4.15
C VAL A 154 -18.36 16.94 4.52
N ARG A 155 -19.28 17.09 3.58
CA ARG A 155 -20.68 16.70 3.71
C ARG A 155 -21.22 16.25 2.36
N LEU A 156 -21.10 14.94 2.05
CA LEU A 156 -21.66 14.37 0.84
C LEU A 156 -22.96 13.65 1.16
N ILE A 157 -24.04 14.02 0.47
CA ILE A 157 -25.36 13.42 0.63
C ILE A 157 -25.61 12.47 -0.54
N ILE A 158 -25.78 11.19 -0.23
CA ILE A 158 -26.10 10.13 -1.21
C ILE A 158 -27.54 9.68 -0.96
N LYS A 159 -28.41 9.88 -1.94
CA LYS A 159 -29.79 9.38 -1.90
C LYS A 159 -29.84 7.97 -2.46
N TYR A 160 -30.55 7.09 -1.75
CA TYR A 160 -30.69 5.69 -2.12
C TYR A 160 -32.11 5.16 -1.89
N LYS A 161 -32.46 4.05 -2.51
CA LYS A 161 -33.77 3.41 -2.41
C LYS A 161 -33.92 2.67 -1.06
N GLY A 162 -34.05 3.41 0.03
CA GLY A 162 -34.02 2.90 1.40
C GLY A 162 -35.19 1.96 1.79
N ARG A 163 -36.21 1.77 0.91
CA ARG A 163 -37.27 0.76 1.13
C ARG A 163 -36.84 -0.66 0.77
N SER A 164 -35.90 -0.80 -0.14
CA SER A 164 -35.47 -2.08 -0.73
C SER A 164 -34.05 -2.47 -0.33
N TYR A 165 -33.25 -1.54 0.17
CA TYR A 165 -31.82 -1.75 0.48
C TYR A 165 -31.46 -1.17 1.84
N ASN A 166 -30.56 -1.84 2.57
CA ASN A 166 -30.01 -1.35 3.82
C ASN A 166 -28.86 -0.36 3.53
N ALA A 167 -28.72 0.69 4.34
CA ALA A 167 -27.64 1.68 4.21
C ALA A 167 -26.25 1.07 4.33
N ASP A 168 -26.04 0.10 5.23
CA ASP A 168 -24.77 -0.58 5.42
C ASP A 168 -24.36 -1.42 4.21
N ASP A 169 -25.33 -2.01 3.50
CA ASP A 169 -25.09 -2.78 2.27
C ASP A 169 -24.69 -1.83 1.12
N VAL A 170 -25.39 -0.69 1.00
CA VAL A 170 -25.08 0.35 0.01
C VAL A 170 -23.67 0.91 0.27
N MET A 171 -23.33 1.23 1.52
CA MET A 171 -22.00 1.73 1.88
C MET A 171 -20.91 0.69 1.64
N SER A 172 -21.16 -0.56 1.92
CA SER A 172 -20.19 -1.63 1.65
C SER A 172 -19.90 -1.78 0.16
N HIS A 173 -20.92 -1.61 -0.70
CA HIS A 173 -20.73 -1.56 -2.14
C HIS A 173 -19.90 -0.32 -2.55
N LEU A 174 -20.22 0.86 -2.02
CA LEU A 174 -19.50 2.10 -2.30
C LEU A 174 -18.04 2.04 -1.82
N PHE A 175 -17.76 1.45 -0.68
CA PHE A 175 -16.39 1.20 -0.21
C PHE A 175 -15.58 0.31 -1.16
N PHE A 176 -16.22 -0.65 -1.80
CA PHE A 176 -15.55 -1.52 -2.77
C PHE A 176 -15.33 -0.86 -4.13
N THR A 177 -16.23 0.03 -4.56
CA THR A 177 -16.27 0.56 -5.93
C THR A 177 -15.78 1.99 -6.07
N THR A 178 -15.51 2.69 -4.97
CA THR A 178 -15.10 4.11 -4.97
C THR A 178 -13.93 4.38 -4.03
N ASP A 179 -13.35 5.56 -4.13
CA ASP A 179 -12.27 6.03 -3.23
C ASP A 179 -12.78 6.37 -1.80
N LEU A 180 -14.03 5.98 -1.41
CA LEU A 180 -14.53 6.03 -0.04
C LEU A 180 -13.83 5.03 0.90
N GLU A 181 -13.22 3.97 0.36
CA GLU A 181 -12.21 3.15 1.03
C GLU A 181 -10.90 3.25 0.24
N LYS A 182 -9.82 3.54 0.93
CA LYS A 182 -8.50 3.69 0.31
C LYS A 182 -7.43 2.93 1.07
N ASN A 183 -6.54 2.25 0.34
CA ASN A 183 -5.36 1.65 0.90
C ASN A 183 -4.25 2.69 1.00
N ILE A 184 -3.80 2.97 2.21
CA ILE A 184 -2.68 3.87 2.50
C ILE A 184 -1.44 3.02 2.76
N ARG A 185 -0.43 3.19 1.94
CA ARG A 185 0.86 2.56 2.14
C ARG A 185 1.57 3.20 3.32
N VAL A 186 2.19 2.37 4.15
CA VAL A 186 3.09 2.80 5.22
C VAL A 186 4.50 2.32 4.90
N ASN A 187 5.45 3.23 4.94
CA ASN A 187 6.88 2.95 4.77
C ASN A 187 7.68 3.93 5.62
N MET A 188 8.09 3.50 6.82
CA MET A 188 8.83 4.32 7.78
C MET A 188 10.32 4.39 7.43
N ASN A 189 10.63 4.63 6.15
CA ASN A 189 11.98 4.83 5.67
C ASN A 189 12.45 6.26 5.99
N MET A 190 13.54 6.41 6.71
CA MET A 190 14.05 7.70 7.12
C MET A 190 15.57 7.68 7.37
N ILE A 191 16.19 8.87 7.34
CA ILE A 191 17.57 9.05 7.71
C ILE A 191 17.65 9.18 9.24
N GLY A 192 18.34 8.25 9.87
CA GLY A 192 18.55 8.25 11.31
C GLY A 192 19.79 9.01 11.77
N LEU A 193 20.14 8.86 13.04
CA LEU A 193 21.33 9.49 13.65
C LEU A 193 22.65 9.06 12.98
N ASN A 194 22.66 7.90 12.35
CA ASN A 194 23.81 7.36 11.60
C ASN A 194 23.98 7.98 10.18
N GLY A 195 23.05 8.84 9.76
CA GLY A 195 23.08 9.49 8.45
C GLY A 195 22.72 8.58 7.27
N LYS A 196 22.27 7.33 7.50
CA LYS A 196 21.88 6.37 6.47
C LYS A 196 20.37 6.19 6.41
N PRO A 197 19.78 6.07 5.19
CA PRO A 197 18.36 5.75 5.04
C PRO A 197 18.11 4.30 5.46
N GLN A 198 17.08 4.09 6.26
CA GLN A 198 16.67 2.78 6.75
C GLN A 198 15.17 2.77 7.07
N VAL A 199 14.50 1.66 6.79
CA VAL A 199 13.15 1.41 7.31
C VAL A 199 13.29 1.08 8.80
N LYS A 200 12.57 1.81 9.65
CA LYS A 200 12.68 1.69 11.11
C LYS A 200 11.34 1.37 11.73
N ASN A 201 11.37 0.57 12.79
CA ASN A 201 10.21 0.35 13.63
C ASN A 201 9.93 1.58 14.52
N ILE A 202 8.70 1.68 15.01
CA ILE A 202 8.26 2.84 15.80
C ILE A 202 9.10 3.06 17.07
N ARG A 203 9.54 1.97 17.72
CA ARG A 203 10.40 2.05 18.92
C ARG A 203 11.74 2.68 18.62
N THR A 204 12.41 2.27 17.53
CA THR A 204 13.69 2.80 17.11
C THR A 204 13.61 4.29 16.79
N ILE A 205 12.54 4.71 16.09
CA ILE A 205 12.28 6.12 15.77
C ILE A 205 12.20 6.96 17.05
N ILE A 206 11.43 6.50 18.03
CA ILE A 206 11.24 7.22 19.29
C ILE A 206 12.54 7.27 20.09
N ILE A 207 13.31 6.18 20.16
CA ILE A 207 14.58 6.13 20.89
C ILE A 207 15.60 7.08 20.26
N GLU A 208 15.78 7.07 18.94
CA GLU A 208 16.70 7.98 18.26
C GLU A 208 16.29 9.45 18.45
N TRP A 209 14.99 9.73 18.45
CA TRP A 209 14.51 11.07 18.76
C TRP A 209 14.82 11.48 20.21
N ILE A 210 14.63 10.57 21.19
CA ILE A 210 14.99 10.82 22.60
C ILE A 210 16.46 11.18 22.73
N ASP A 211 17.35 10.40 22.12
CA ASP A 211 18.80 10.62 22.19
C ASP A 211 19.20 11.94 21.56
N PHE A 212 18.64 12.26 20.39
CA PHE A 212 18.83 13.55 19.73
C PHE A 212 18.31 14.71 20.60
N ARG A 213 17.12 14.57 21.20
CA ARG A 213 16.50 15.61 22.03
C ARG A 213 17.28 15.84 23.32
N LEU A 214 17.71 14.79 24.01
CA LEU A 214 18.55 14.90 25.21
C LEU A 214 19.86 15.61 24.92
N THR A 215 20.50 15.31 23.80
CA THR A 215 21.71 15.99 23.33
C THR A 215 21.43 17.47 23.05
N THR A 216 20.34 17.77 22.40
CA THR A 216 19.92 19.15 22.10
C THR A 216 19.66 19.95 23.37
N ILE A 217 18.92 19.37 24.34
CA ILE A 217 18.66 20.03 25.64
C ILE A 217 19.98 20.27 26.39
N LYS A 218 20.87 19.27 26.41
CA LYS A 218 22.19 19.42 27.04
C LYS A 218 22.97 20.58 26.42
N ASN A 219 23.04 20.67 25.10
CA ASN A 219 23.76 21.75 24.41
C ASN A 219 23.12 23.11 24.68
N LYS A 220 21.77 23.21 24.65
CA LYS A 220 21.03 24.44 24.97
C LYS A 220 21.32 24.91 26.41
N LEU A 221 21.20 24.01 27.38
CA LEU A 221 21.44 24.34 28.79
C LEU A 221 22.90 24.67 29.05
N SER A 222 23.88 24.01 28.40
CA SER A 222 25.29 24.33 28.53
C SER A 222 25.60 25.71 27.97
N TRP A 223 25.00 26.09 26.85
CA TRP A 223 25.14 27.43 26.29
C TRP A 223 24.53 28.51 27.19
N GLU A 224 23.29 28.27 27.71
CA GLU A 224 22.61 29.15 28.66
C GLU A 224 23.48 29.33 29.92
N LEU A 225 24.03 28.23 30.45
CA LEU A 225 24.91 28.25 31.62
C LEU A 225 26.17 29.09 31.37
N GLY A 226 26.78 28.97 30.19
CA GLY A 226 27.92 29.80 29.81
C GLY A 226 27.61 31.29 29.82
N LYS A 227 26.47 31.69 29.24
CA LYS A 227 26.00 33.07 29.27
C LYS A 227 25.72 33.58 30.68
N ILE A 228 25.01 32.75 31.49
CA ILE A 228 24.72 33.09 32.90
C ILE A 228 26.02 33.29 33.69
N LYS A 229 27.01 32.39 33.57
CA LYS A 229 28.30 32.50 34.23
C LYS A 229 29.04 33.76 33.83
N SER A 230 29.09 34.09 32.54
CA SER A 230 29.73 35.33 32.06
C SER A 230 29.03 36.57 32.64
N ARG A 231 27.67 36.56 32.68
CA ARG A 231 26.93 37.68 33.28
C ARG A 231 27.13 37.81 34.78
N ILE A 232 27.11 36.71 35.53
CA ILE A 232 27.40 36.66 36.98
C ILE A 232 28.82 37.19 37.24
N HIS A 233 29.81 36.83 36.40
CA HIS A 233 31.18 37.29 36.52
C HIS A 233 31.28 38.82 36.44
N VAL A 234 30.58 39.45 35.52
CA VAL A 234 30.52 40.92 35.39
C VAL A 234 29.75 41.55 36.56
N LEU A 235 28.58 40.98 36.95
CA LEU A 235 27.77 41.53 38.05
C LEU A 235 28.51 41.50 39.39
N LYS A 236 29.32 40.47 39.68
CA LYS A 236 30.21 40.41 40.86
C LYS A 236 31.17 41.59 40.89
N ALA A 237 31.74 41.96 39.77
CA ALA A 237 32.63 43.13 39.69
C ALA A 237 31.87 44.43 39.95
N TYR A 238 30.67 44.58 39.37
CA TYR A 238 29.81 45.77 39.62
C TYR A 238 29.51 45.97 41.12
N ILE A 239 29.19 44.92 41.86
CA ILE A 239 28.96 45.02 43.31
C ILE A 239 30.22 45.50 44.05
N ILE A 240 31.43 45.07 43.64
CA ILE A 240 32.68 45.56 44.23
C ILE A 240 32.88 47.04 43.91
N VAL A 241 32.56 47.44 42.65
CA VAL A 241 32.62 48.84 42.20
C VAL A 241 31.70 49.75 43.04
N TYR A 242 30.45 49.34 43.25
CA TYR A 242 29.50 50.13 44.07
C TYR A 242 30.00 50.36 45.47
N LYS A 243 30.64 49.36 46.11
CA LYS A 243 31.22 49.49 47.45
C LYS A 243 32.47 50.37 47.49
N ASN A 244 33.16 50.58 46.38
CA ASN A 244 34.43 51.28 46.29
C ASN A 244 34.42 52.39 45.24
N LEU A 245 33.25 52.93 44.91
CA LEU A 245 33.06 53.83 43.78
C LEU A 245 34.01 55.01 43.76
N ASP A 246 34.07 55.77 44.85
CA ASP A 246 34.96 56.97 44.99
C ASP A 246 36.40 56.62 44.79
N LYS A 247 36.85 55.48 45.32
CA LYS A 247 38.23 55.04 45.18
C LYS A 247 38.60 54.69 43.73
N ILE A 248 37.71 54.00 43.05
CA ILE A 248 37.85 53.57 41.65
C ILE A 248 37.89 54.82 40.76
N ILE A 249 36.95 55.78 40.96
CA ILE A 249 36.92 57.03 40.19
C ILE A 249 38.21 57.83 40.39
N LYS A 250 38.75 57.94 41.64
CA LYS A 250 40.00 58.59 41.90
C LYS A 250 41.20 57.95 41.20
N ILE A 251 41.25 56.61 41.16
CA ILE A 251 42.30 55.87 40.41
C ILE A 251 42.16 56.15 38.90
N ILE A 252 40.97 56.14 38.35
CA ILE A 252 40.77 56.39 36.90
C ILE A 252 41.22 57.81 36.51
N ARG A 253 40.98 58.81 37.38
CA ARG A 253 41.32 60.22 37.10
C ARG A 253 42.76 60.58 37.31
N ASN A 254 43.46 59.99 38.33
CA ASN A 254 44.72 60.48 38.80
C ASN A 254 45.91 59.57 38.48
N GLU A 255 45.71 58.40 37.94
CA GLU A 255 46.82 57.46 37.67
C GLU A 255 47.11 57.38 36.17
N ASP A 256 48.44 57.34 35.82
CA ASP A 256 48.84 57.21 34.40
C ASP A 256 48.51 55.86 33.81
N GLU A 257 48.46 54.77 34.60
CA GLU A 257 48.06 53.43 34.17
C GLU A 257 46.92 52.86 35.04
N PRO A 258 45.70 53.39 34.93
CA PRO A 258 44.61 53.03 35.83
C PRO A 258 44.20 51.55 35.68
N LYS A 259 44.31 50.97 34.46
CA LYS A 259 44.00 49.55 34.19
C LYS A 259 44.86 48.63 35.08
N LYS A 260 46.20 48.76 35.06
CA LYS A 260 47.10 47.90 35.81
C LYS A 260 46.81 47.98 37.32
N LYS A 261 46.58 49.19 37.82
CA LYS A 261 46.34 49.44 39.26
C LYS A 261 45.03 48.86 39.74
N ILE A 262 43.93 49.04 39.00
CA ILE A 262 42.61 48.49 39.31
C ILE A 262 42.60 46.95 39.26
N LEU A 263 43.22 46.36 38.23
CA LEU A 263 43.35 44.90 38.11
C LEU A 263 44.11 44.30 39.28
N LYS A 264 45.18 44.97 39.73
CA LYS A 264 46.06 44.53 40.86
C LYS A 264 45.32 44.63 42.22
N ILE A 265 44.65 45.75 42.49
CA ILE A 265 43.97 46.01 43.77
C ILE A 265 42.75 45.15 43.96
N TYR A 266 41.86 45.08 42.96
CA TYR A 266 40.53 44.40 43.07
C TYR A 266 40.57 43.00 42.48
N LYS A 267 41.67 42.53 41.90
CA LYS A 267 41.84 41.24 41.27
C LYS A 267 40.76 40.98 40.20
N PHE A 268 40.37 42.02 39.43
CA PHE A 268 39.43 41.89 38.34
C PHE A 268 40.09 41.20 37.14
N SER A 269 39.26 40.50 36.35
CA SER A 269 39.63 40.06 35.00
C SER A 269 39.57 41.23 34.00
N GLU A 270 40.22 41.09 32.84
CA GLU A 270 40.14 42.10 31.79
C GLU A 270 38.68 42.37 31.35
N ILE A 271 37.87 41.29 31.22
CA ILE A 271 36.44 41.37 30.87
C ILE A 271 35.66 42.19 31.91
N GLN A 272 36.01 42.02 33.21
CA GLN A 272 35.40 42.80 34.30
C GLN A 272 35.82 44.26 34.23
N TYR A 273 37.08 44.52 33.98
CA TYR A 273 37.59 45.87 33.86
C TYR A 273 36.92 46.62 32.69
N GLU A 274 36.88 46.02 31.51
CA GLU A 274 36.19 46.61 30.33
C GLU A 274 34.72 46.88 30.59
N ALA A 275 34.02 45.95 31.24
CA ALA A 275 32.63 46.13 31.62
C ALA A 275 32.45 47.31 32.60
N ILE A 276 33.39 47.51 33.54
CA ILE A 276 33.38 48.63 34.50
C ILE A 276 33.59 49.96 33.80
N ILE A 277 34.62 50.08 32.95
CA ILE A 277 34.91 51.33 32.23
C ILE A 277 33.79 51.73 31.29
N ASN A 278 33.16 50.77 30.63
CA ASN A 278 32.02 51.00 29.73
C ASN A 278 30.68 51.16 30.47
N MET A 279 30.69 51.22 31.82
CA MET A 279 29.48 51.41 32.59
C MET A 279 28.91 52.83 32.41
N LYS A 280 27.61 52.90 32.03
CA LYS A 280 26.93 54.19 31.89
C LYS A 280 26.80 54.85 33.26
N ILE A 281 27.03 56.16 33.36
CA ILE A 281 26.97 56.94 34.62
C ILE A 281 25.59 56.77 35.32
N ARG A 282 24.48 56.72 34.55
CA ARG A 282 23.17 56.49 35.08
C ARG A 282 23.01 55.18 35.89
N ASN A 283 23.86 54.22 35.63
CA ASN A 283 23.83 52.92 36.31
C ASN A 283 24.46 53.00 37.72
N LEU A 284 25.07 54.13 38.10
CA LEU A 284 25.69 54.36 39.42
C LEU A 284 24.66 54.77 40.50
N ALA A 285 23.40 54.96 40.16
CA ALA A 285 22.34 55.30 41.10
C ALA A 285 22.06 54.13 42.07
N LYS A 286 21.73 54.44 43.35
CA LYS A 286 21.41 53.45 44.41
C LYS A 286 20.28 52.44 44.02
N LEU A 287 19.33 52.89 43.22
CA LEU A 287 18.25 52.02 42.73
C LEU A 287 18.80 50.91 41.84
N GLN A 288 19.82 51.21 41.02
CA GLN A 288 20.45 50.23 40.11
C GLN A 288 21.29 49.21 40.87
N GLU A 289 21.92 49.60 42.03
CA GLU A 289 22.63 48.64 42.88
C GLU A 289 21.69 47.52 43.36
N LYS A 290 20.47 47.87 43.85
CA LYS A 290 19.46 46.91 44.28
C LYS A 290 19.07 45.96 43.12
N ASN A 291 18.84 46.51 41.93
CA ASN A 291 18.49 45.72 40.78
C ASN A 291 19.61 44.73 40.39
N ILE A 292 20.86 45.14 40.46
CA ILE A 292 22.02 44.29 40.17
C ILE A 292 22.14 43.16 41.19
N VAL A 293 21.91 43.45 42.48
CA VAL A 293 21.94 42.42 43.54
C VAL A 293 20.79 41.43 43.34
N MET A 294 19.61 41.88 42.97
CA MET A 294 18.47 41.02 42.65
C MET A 294 18.78 40.14 41.41
N GLU A 295 19.24 40.76 40.30
CA GLU A 295 19.66 40.04 39.08
C GLU A 295 20.70 38.97 39.41
N LEU A 296 21.73 39.30 40.20
CA LEU A 296 22.75 38.35 40.60
C LEU A 296 22.14 37.14 41.34
N SER A 297 21.24 37.41 42.32
CA SER A 297 20.65 36.34 43.10
C SER A 297 19.79 35.41 42.25
N GLU A 298 19.02 35.95 41.29
CA GLU A 298 18.22 35.17 40.34
C GLU A 298 19.08 34.34 39.41
N LEU A 299 20.14 34.95 38.84
CA LEU A 299 21.06 34.23 37.96
C LEU A 299 21.83 33.14 38.69
N GLN A 300 22.22 33.34 39.96
CA GLN A 300 22.87 32.30 40.77
C GLN A 300 21.90 31.12 41.04
N LYS A 301 20.64 31.38 41.38
CA LYS A 301 19.64 30.32 41.49
C LYS A 301 19.46 29.56 40.18
N ARG A 302 19.40 30.28 39.04
CA ARG A 302 19.28 29.69 37.72
C ARG A 302 20.53 28.86 37.35
N GLU A 303 21.74 29.37 37.64
CA GLU A 303 23.01 28.65 37.47
C GLU A 303 23.00 27.30 38.21
N GLN A 304 22.62 27.34 39.49
CA GLN A 304 22.54 26.12 40.31
C GLN A 304 21.52 25.13 39.73
N SER A 305 20.33 25.60 39.37
CA SER A 305 19.30 24.78 38.77
C SER A 305 19.78 24.08 37.49
N ILE A 306 20.39 24.83 36.55
CA ILE A 306 20.91 24.27 35.30
C ILE A 306 22.04 23.29 35.56
N SER A 307 22.98 23.65 36.46
CA SER A 307 24.10 22.78 36.80
C SER A 307 23.65 21.45 37.41
N LEU A 308 22.61 21.45 38.26
CA LEU A 308 22.00 20.23 38.80
C LEU A 308 21.36 19.35 37.71
N ILE A 309 20.74 19.97 36.69
CA ILE A 309 20.16 19.22 35.56
C ILE A 309 21.27 18.61 34.70
N LEU A 310 22.32 19.37 34.36
CA LEU A 310 23.42 18.92 33.50
C LEU A 310 24.28 17.82 34.13
N ASN A 311 24.43 17.82 35.45
CA ASN A 311 25.23 16.85 36.18
C ASN A 311 24.52 15.50 36.42
N SER A 312 23.24 15.37 36.09
CA SER A 312 22.47 14.15 36.33
C SER A 312 21.66 13.73 35.13
N LYS A 313 21.97 12.54 34.59
CA LYS A 313 21.17 11.95 33.50
C LYS A 313 19.68 11.80 33.86
N THR A 314 19.40 11.46 35.12
CA THR A 314 18.01 11.31 35.59
C THR A 314 17.27 12.65 35.60
N ARG A 315 17.93 13.73 36.09
CA ARG A 315 17.31 15.07 36.08
C ARG A 315 17.11 15.61 34.68
N LEU A 316 18.04 15.31 33.75
CA LEU A 316 17.88 15.67 32.34
C LEU A 316 16.65 14.99 31.70
N LYS A 317 16.46 13.70 31.98
CA LYS A 317 15.24 12.97 31.55
C LYS A 317 13.97 13.56 32.18
N THR A 318 14.00 13.89 33.47
CA THR A 318 12.86 14.52 34.15
C THR A 318 12.54 15.89 33.56
N HIS A 319 13.56 16.67 33.18
CA HIS A 319 13.40 17.95 32.50
C HIS A 319 12.71 17.77 31.14
N LEU A 320 13.14 16.79 30.32
CA LEU A 320 12.49 16.44 29.06
C LEU A 320 11.04 16.01 29.26
N LYS A 321 10.75 15.18 30.27
CA LYS A 321 9.37 14.79 30.57
C LYS A 321 8.47 15.96 30.91
N LYS A 322 8.99 16.92 31.69
CA LYS A 322 8.24 18.14 32.02
C LYS A 322 7.94 18.93 30.75
N GLU A 323 8.95 19.16 29.90
CA GLU A 323 8.79 19.86 28.62
C GLU A 323 7.73 19.19 27.73
N LEU A 324 7.73 17.85 27.65
CA LEU A 324 6.74 17.09 26.88
C LEU A 324 5.31 17.22 27.45
N LYS A 325 5.15 17.13 28.77
CA LYS A 325 3.85 17.31 29.43
C LYS A 325 3.31 18.72 29.24
N ASP A 326 4.17 19.73 29.34
CA ASP A 326 3.79 21.14 29.11
C ASP A 326 3.32 21.33 27.66
N ASN A 327 4.00 20.72 26.67
CA ASN A 327 3.55 20.75 25.28
C ASN A 327 2.24 19.96 25.07
N ALA A 328 2.08 18.80 25.72
CA ALA A 328 0.84 18.03 25.66
C ALA A 328 -0.35 18.86 26.17
N SER A 329 -0.20 19.54 27.30
CA SER A 329 -1.29 20.37 27.88
C SER A 329 -1.70 21.55 26.99
N LEU A 330 -0.74 22.13 26.22
CA LEU A 330 -1.01 23.28 25.35
C LEU A 330 -1.67 22.87 24.02
N PHE A 331 -1.34 21.70 23.48
CA PHE A 331 -1.74 21.27 22.13
C PHE A 331 -2.51 19.96 22.12
N SER A 332 -3.02 19.53 23.28
CA SER A 332 -3.81 18.30 23.39
C SER A 332 -5.06 18.34 22.51
N ARG A 333 -5.29 17.25 21.79
CA ARG A 333 -6.55 17.00 21.10
C ARG A 333 -6.93 15.53 21.20
N THR A 334 -8.23 15.28 21.19
CA THR A 334 -8.77 13.93 21.13
C THR A 334 -8.41 13.27 19.80
N ARG A 335 -8.34 11.95 19.80
CA ARG A 335 -8.14 11.15 18.60
C ARG A 335 -9.28 11.38 17.61
N LEU A 336 -8.92 11.62 16.35
CA LEU A 336 -9.89 11.90 15.28
C LEU A 336 -10.29 10.64 14.52
N THR A 337 -9.31 9.76 14.23
CA THR A 337 -9.52 8.55 13.45
C THR A 337 -10.00 7.40 14.31
N LYS A 338 -11.14 6.81 13.97
CA LYS A 338 -11.68 5.61 14.63
C LYS A 338 -10.90 4.36 14.18
N ILE A 339 -10.82 3.36 15.06
CA ILE A 339 -10.22 2.05 14.73
C ILE A 339 -11.31 1.00 14.89
N ASN A 340 -11.54 0.24 13.81
CA ASN A 340 -12.53 -0.82 13.78
C ASN A 340 -11.86 -2.15 13.43
N THR A 341 -11.82 -3.05 14.40
CA THR A 341 -11.24 -4.39 14.27
C THR A 341 -12.23 -5.47 13.84
N GLN A 342 -13.54 -5.17 13.81
CA GLN A 342 -14.58 -6.19 13.66
C GLN A 342 -15.17 -6.37 12.25
N ASN A 343 -14.86 -5.53 11.25
CA ASN A 343 -15.64 -5.44 10.01
C ASN A 343 -14.99 -5.98 8.71
N ILE A 344 -13.92 -6.76 8.77
CA ILE A 344 -13.33 -7.36 7.56
C ILE A 344 -14.23 -8.47 6.99
N SER A 345 -14.98 -9.19 7.82
CA SER A 345 -15.83 -10.30 7.40
C SER A 345 -17.14 -9.88 6.71
N LYS A 346 -17.63 -8.67 6.89
CA LYS A 346 -18.86 -8.18 6.23
C LYS A 346 -18.64 -7.71 4.80
N ALA A 347 -17.49 -7.14 4.46
CA ALA A 347 -17.17 -6.71 3.09
C ALA A 347 -17.07 -7.89 2.10
N LEU A 348 -16.70 -9.07 2.55
CA LEU A 348 -16.63 -10.27 1.72
C LEU A 348 -18.01 -10.89 1.40
N LYS A 349 -19.04 -10.64 2.22
CA LYS A 349 -20.39 -11.22 2.00
C LYS A 349 -21.25 -10.45 1.00
N ILE A 350 -20.90 -9.24 0.59
CA ILE A 350 -21.70 -8.42 -0.34
C ILE A 350 -21.40 -8.71 -1.80
N LYS A 351 -20.33 -9.44 -2.13
CA LYS A 351 -20.27 -10.13 -3.44
C LYS A 351 -21.47 -11.06 -3.71
N ALA A 352 -22.26 -11.40 -2.69
CA ALA A 352 -23.39 -12.31 -2.77
C ALA A 352 -24.77 -11.65 -3.00
N ALA A 353 -24.86 -10.32 -3.12
CA ALA A 353 -26.13 -9.61 -3.35
C ALA A 353 -26.32 -9.13 -4.79
N ILE A 354 -25.37 -9.36 -5.68
CA ILE A 354 -25.62 -9.32 -7.13
C ILE A 354 -26.40 -10.59 -7.44
N SER A 355 -27.59 -10.48 -7.98
CA SER A 355 -28.32 -11.66 -8.47
C SER A 355 -27.40 -12.46 -9.38
N ILE A 356 -27.04 -13.67 -8.93
CA ILE A 356 -26.17 -14.55 -9.71
C ILE A 356 -27.03 -15.05 -10.88
N GLU A 357 -26.81 -14.45 -12.06
CA GLU A 357 -27.48 -14.85 -13.28
C GLU A 357 -26.53 -15.67 -14.16
N PRO A 358 -27.00 -16.72 -14.83
CA PRO A 358 -26.23 -17.46 -15.80
C PRO A 358 -25.97 -16.58 -17.03
N ILE A 359 -24.73 -16.55 -17.47
CA ILE A 359 -24.28 -15.85 -18.69
C ILE A 359 -23.29 -16.72 -19.46
N THR A 360 -23.23 -16.53 -20.76
CA THR A 360 -22.27 -17.19 -21.63
C THR A 360 -21.25 -16.15 -22.12
N ALA A 361 -19.98 -16.41 -21.87
CA ALA A 361 -18.87 -15.64 -22.40
C ALA A 361 -18.43 -16.26 -23.74
N ILE A 362 -18.41 -15.49 -24.81
CA ILE A 362 -18.13 -15.95 -26.17
C ILE A 362 -16.90 -15.20 -26.67
N LEU A 363 -15.87 -15.95 -27.09
CA LEU A 363 -14.61 -15.41 -27.59
C LEU A 363 -14.50 -15.67 -29.10
N SER A 364 -14.12 -14.65 -29.87
CA SER A 364 -13.84 -14.75 -31.30
C SER A 364 -12.36 -15.02 -31.59
N LYS A 365 -12.04 -15.45 -32.81
CA LYS A 365 -10.66 -15.72 -33.28
C LYS A 365 -9.75 -14.48 -33.23
N ASN A 366 -10.32 -13.30 -33.47
CA ASN A 366 -9.57 -12.03 -33.42
C ASN A 366 -9.51 -11.40 -32.01
N GLY A 367 -9.93 -12.15 -30.95
CA GLY A 367 -9.81 -11.72 -29.58
C GLY A 367 -10.90 -10.72 -29.14
N TRP A 368 -12.12 -10.83 -29.69
CA TRP A 368 -13.29 -10.08 -29.21
C TRP A 368 -14.08 -10.93 -28.22
N ILE A 369 -14.46 -10.33 -27.09
CA ILE A 369 -15.29 -10.97 -26.06
C ILE A 369 -16.71 -10.40 -26.06
N LYS A 370 -17.72 -11.27 -25.98
CA LYS A 370 -19.12 -10.93 -25.90
C LYS A 370 -19.78 -11.74 -24.78
N PHE A 371 -20.69 -11.12 -24.06
CA PHE A 371 -21.47 -11.77 -23.01
C PHE A 371 -22.94 -11.87 -23.43
N SER A 372 -23.51 -13.08 -23.38
CA SER A 372 -24.91 -13.36 -23.66
C SER A 372 -25.63 -13.80 -22.39
N LYS A 373 -26.89 -13.44 -22.25
CA LYS A 373 -27.74 -13.83 -21.13
C LYS A 373 -28.13 -15.31 -21.24
N GLY A 374 -28.05 -16.05 -20.15
CA GLY A 374 -28.36 -17.48 -20.10
C GLY A 374 -27.23 -18.38 -20.60
N HIS A 375 -27.42 -19.69 -20.44
CA HIS A 375 -26.52 -20.73 -20.97
C HIS A 375 -27.00 -21.32 -22.29
N ASP A 376 -28.29 -21.08 -22.65
CA ASP A 376 -28.86 -21.50 -23.93
C ASP A 376 -28.61 -20.43 -24.99
N PHE A 377 -27.64 -20.66 -25.83
CA PHE A 377 -27.34 -19.76 -26.94
C PHE A 377 -27.21 -20.54 -28.26
N ASN A 378 -27.58 -19.91 -29.36
CA ASN A 378 -27.49 -20.49 -30.68
C ASN A 378 -26.33 -19.84 -31.43
N LEU A 379 -25.37 -20.66 -31.86
CA LEU A 379 -24.20 -20.22 -32.63
C LEU A 379 -24.58 -19.51 -33.92
N ASP A 380 -25.63 -19.95 -34.62
CA ASP A 380 -26.10 -19.39 -35.91
C ASP A 380 -26.63 -17.95 -35.78
N LYS A 381 -27.00 -17.54 -34.57
CA LYS A 381 -27.51 -16.19 -34.28
C LYS A 381 -26.43 -15.20 -33.78
N LEU A 382 -25.17 -15.64 -33.74
CA LEU A 382 -24.08 -14.81 -33.30
C LEU A 382 -23.56 -13.92 -34.42
N ASN A 383 -23.61 -12.61 -34.22
CA ASN A 383 -22.99 -11.65 -35.13
C ASN A 383 -21.57 -11.33 -34.69
N PHE A 384 -20.61 -11.63 -35.55
CA PHE A 384 -19.21 -11.26 -35.41
C PHE A 384 -18.88 -10.08 -36.34
N LYS A 385 -17.74 -9.44 -36.09
CA LYS A 385 -17.22 -8.41 -36.99
C LYS A 385 -16.85 -9.02 -38.34
N THR A 386 -16.93 -8.25 -39.40
CA THR A 386 -16.57 -8.73 -40.76
C THR A 386 -15.14 -9.28 -40.75
N GLY A 387 -15.01 -10.55 -41.17
CA GLY A 387 -13.70 -11.26 -41.17
C GLY A 387 -13.30 -11.88 -39.84
N ASP A 388 -14.19 -11.90 -38.83
CA ASP A 388 -13.97 -12.59 -37.56
C ASP A 388 -14.94 -13.77 -37.42
N GLU A 389 -14.52 -14.80 -36.66
CA GLU A 389 -15.25 -16.03 -36.47
C GLU A 389 -15.27 -16.45 -35.00
N TYR A 390 -16.21 -17.30 -34.67
CA TYR A 390 -16.26 -17.94 -33.36
C TYR A 390 -14.98 -18.74 -33.07
N LEU A 391 -14.44 -18.59 -31.85
CA LEU A 391 -13.34 -19.42 -31.36
C LEU A 391 -13.85 -20.46 -30.36
N HIS A 392 -14.41 -20.01 -29.21
CA HIS A 392 -15.06 -20.87 -28.23
C HIS A 392 -15.86 -20.04 -27.22
N HIS A 393 -16.58 -20.72 -26.32
CA HIS A 393 -17.33 -20.09 -25.25
C HIS A 393 -17.08 -20.76 -23.91
N GLU A 394 -17.41 -20.05 -22.84
CA GLU A 394 -17.39 -20.55 -21.47
C GLU A 394 -18.72 -20.19 -20.78
N LEU A 395 -19.29 -21.16 -20.07
CA LEU A 395 -20.50 -20.98 -19.26
C LEU A 395 -20.05 -20.40 -17.90
N VAL A 396 -20.55 -19.21 -17.58
CA VAL A 396 -20.14 -18.45 -16.39
C VAL A 396 -21.36 -17.85 -15.69
N GLN A 397 -21.14 -17.26 -14.54
CA GLN A 397 -22.13 -16.51 -13.78
C GLN A 397 -21.70 -15.05 -13.68
N THR A 398 -22.61 -14.18 -13.30
CA THR A 398 -22.32 -12.73 -13.15
C THR A 398 -21.29 -12.42 -12.07
N ASP A 399 -20.92 -13.36 -11.22
CA ASP A 399 -19.86 -13.26 -10.20
C ASP A 399 -18.57 -14.00 -10.56
N SER A 400 -18.48 -14.57 -11.77
CA SER A 400 -17.37 -15.40 -12.21
C SER A 400 -16.08 -14.58 -12.51
N ILE A 401 -14.95 -15.27 -12.45
CA ILE A 401 -13.65 -14.76 -12.92
C ILE A 401 -13.29 -15.52 -14.20
N LEU A 402 -13.05 -14.79 -15.27
CA LEU A 402 -12.56 -15.34 -16.55
C LEU A 402 -11.04 -15.17 -16.66
N GLY A 403 -10.35 -16.28 -16.92
CA GLY A 403 -8.94 -16.29 -17.31
C GLY A 403 -8.79 -16.27 -18.83
N PHE A 404 -7.97 -15.37 -19.34
CA PHE A 404 -7.58 -15.33 -20.76
C PHE A 404 -6.11 -15.73 -20.88
N PHE A 405 -5.80 -16.49 -21.92
CA PHE A 405 -4.46 -16.99 -22.15
C PHE A 405 -4.06 -16.64 -23.58
N ASP A 406 -2.91 -15.97 -23.76
CA ASP A 406 -2.43 -15.60 -25.07
C ASP A 406 -1.48 -16.67 -25.67
N GLN A 407 -1.19 -16.53 -26.96
CA GLN A 407 -0.31 -17.46 -27.68
C GLN A 407 1.14 -17.44 -27.22
N LEU A 408 1.59 -16.42 -26.46
CA LEU A 408 2.92 -16.34 -25.87
C LEU A 408 2.99 -16.97 -24.46
N GLY A 409 1.84 -17.43 -23.93
CA GLY A 409 1.75 -18.09 -22.63
C GLY A 409 1.59 -17.16 -21.46
N TYR A 410 1.06 -15.94 -21.67
CA TYR A 410 0.64 -15.04 -20.61
C TYR A 410 -0.79 -15.35 -20.20
N ALA A 411 -1.08 -15.19 -18.92
CA ALA A 411 -2.43 -15.26 -18.35
C ALA A 411 -2.88 -13.87 -17.88
N TYR A 412 -4.17 -13.60 -18.09
CA TYR A 412 -4.87 -12.38 -17.68
C TYR A 412 -6.20 -12.77 -17.04
N ASN A 413 -6.70 -11.95 -16.10
CA ASN A 413 -8.00 -12.23 -15.46
C ASN A 413 -8.95 -11.06 -15.60
N LEU A 414 -10.18 -11.35 -16.00
CA LEU A 414 -11.30 -10.41 -16.08
C LEU A 414 -12.30 -10.73 -14.98
N ASP A 415 -12.56 -9.75 -14.13
CA ASP A 415 -13.56 -9.84 -13.07
C ASP A 415 -14.98 -9.59 -13.65
N SER A 416 -15.98 -10.14 -13.01
CA SER A 416 -17.39 -9.99 -13.34
C SER A 416 -17.89 -8.54 -13.46
N SER A 417 -17.25 -7.61 -12.75
CA SER A 417 -17.56 -6.18 -12.84
C SER A 417 -17.39 -5.59 -14.24
N HIS A 418 -16.65 -6.28 -15.10
CA HIS A 418 -16.39 -5.90 -16.50
C HIS A 418 -17.29 -6.64 -17.50
N PHE A 419 -18.20 -7.52 -17.05
CA PHE A 419 -19.07 -8.28 -17.94
C PHE A 419 -20.20 -7.40 -18.46
N ASN A 420 -20.05 -6.95 -19.69
CA ASN A 420 -21.02 -6.09 -20.35
C ASN A 420 -21.95 -6.92 -21.26
N ILE A 421 -23.16 -7.23 -20.75
CA ILE A 421 -24.15 -7.98 -21.52
C ILE A 421 -24.76 -7.04 -22.58
N SER A 422 -24.32 -7.17 -23.81
CA SER A 422 -24.80 -6.34 -24.93
C SER A 422 -25.25 -7.15 -26.13
N ARG A 423 -26.21 -6.61 -26.91
CA ARG A 423 -26.64 -7.18 -28.20
C ARG A 423 -25.65 -6.89 -29.33
N GLY A 424 -24.58 -6.13 -29.09
CA GLY A 424 -23.59 -5.72 -30.09
C GLY A 424 -22.58 -6.82 -30.47
N GLN A 425 -21.56 -6.45 -31.20
CA GLN A 425 -20.47 -7.34 -31.69
C GLN A 425 -19.46 -7.73 -30.59
N GLY A 426 -19.60 -7.23 -29.37
CA GLY A 426 -18.65 -7.43 -28.26
C GLY A 426 -17.59 -6.35 -28.18
N GLU A 427 -16.56 -6.59 -27.36
CA GLU A 427 -15.44 -5.68 -27.10
C GLU A 427 -14.12 -6.42 -27.27
N PRO A 428 -13.05 -5.75 -27.76
CA PRO A 428 -11.74 -6.39 -27.87
C PRO A 428 -11.14 -6.63 -26.47
N VAL A 429 -10.54 -7.80 -26.26
CA VAL A 429 -9.89 -8.18 -25.01
C VAL A 429 -8.74 -7.21 -24.68
N SER A 430 -8.10 -6.62 -25.69
CA SER A 430 -7.07 -5.58 -25.54
C SER A 430 -7.55 -4.29 -24.88
N LYS A 431 -8.87 -4.05 -24.78
CA LYS A 431 -9.45 -2.96 -23.97
C LYS A 431 -9.17 -3.14 -22.48
N TYR A 432 -9.08 -4.37 -22.02
CA TYR A 432 -8.94 -4.71 -20.60
C TYR A 432 -7.50 -4.98 -20.21
N PHE A 433 -6.67 -5.49 -21.16
CA PHE A 433 -5.31 -5.95 -20.92
C PHE A 433 -4.33 -5.35 -21.90
N GLN A 434 -3.07 -5.19 -21.47
CA GLN A 434 -1.96 -4.76 -22.32
C GLN A 434 -1.37 -5.99 -23.04
N ILE A 435 -2.00 -6.41 -24.14
CA ILE A 435 -1.54 -7.49 -24.98
C ILE A 435 -0.62 -6.90 -26.05
N GLN A 436 0.49 -7.58 -26.37
CA GLN A 436 1.40 -7.15 -27.44
C GLN A 436 0.70 -7.18 -28.81
N ASP A 437 0.99 -6.19 -29.65
CA ASP A 437 0.40 -6.08 -30.97
C ASP A 437 0.67 -7.36 -31.82
N GLY A 438 -0.38 -7.83 -32.49
CA GLY A 438 -0.30 -9.03 -33.33
C GLY A 438 -0.40 -10.36 -32.59
N ILE A 439 -0.49 -10.36 -31.25
CA ILE A 439 -0.67 -11.59 -30.47
C ILE A 439 -2.15 -11.88 -30.25
N LEU A 440 -2.55 -13.12 -30.57
CA LEU A 440 -3.93 -13.58 -30.41
C LEU A 440 -4.13 -14.29 -29.07
N ILE A 441 -5.38 -14.29 -28.60
CA ILE A 441 -5.79 -15.08 -27.44
C ILE A 441 -5.90 -16.54 -27.86
N ALA A 442 -5.21 -17.42 -27.17
CA ALA A 442 -5.25 -18.86 -27.39
C ALA A 442 -6.53 -19.50 -26.82
N GLY A 443 -7.06 -18.92 -25.75
CA GLY A 443 -8.29 -19.40 -25.13
C GLY A 443 -8.67 -18.64 -23.87
N MET A 444 -9.85 -18.96 -23.33
CA MET A 444 -10.32 -18.49 -22.03
C MET A 444 -10.85 -19.66 -21.20
N LEU A 445 -10.88 -19.50 -19.88
CA LEU A 445 -11.39 -20.47 -18.92
C LEU A 445 -12.18 -19.78 -17.81
N ASN A 446 -13.22 -20.46 -17.31
CA ASN A 446 -13.89 -20.08 -16.08
C ASN A 446 -13.04 -20.49 -14.88
N LEU A 447 -12.48 -19.52 -14.14
CA LEU A 447 -11.63 -19.75 -13.00
C LEU A 447 -12.38 -19.78 -11.65
N SER A 448 -13.68 -19.58 -11.63
CA SER A 448 -14.49 -19.49 -10.39
C SER A 448 -14.50 -20.79 -9.60
N ASN A 449 -14.37 -21.93 -10.26
CA ASN A 449 -14.34 -23.25 -9.63
C ASN A 449 -13.01 -23.55 -8.93
N LYS A 450 -12.04 -22.63 -8.99
CA LYS A 450 -10.70 -22.76 -8.38
C LYS A 450 -9.94 -24.02 -8.79
N LEU A 451 -10.19 -24.53 -10.00
CA LEU A 451 -9.52 -25.68 -10.56
C LEU A 451 -8.09 -25.31 -11.00
N SER A 452 -7.20 -26.31 -11.02
CA SER A 452 -5.87 -26.19 -11.62
C SER A 452 -5.99 -26.10 -13.15
N VAL A 453 -4.94 -25.68 -13.81
CA VAL A 453 -4.93 -25.44 -15.26
C VAL A 453 -3.78 -26.20 -15.92
N LEU A 454 -4.09 -27.07 -16.88
CA LEU A 454 -3.10 -27.72 -17.73
C LEU A 454 -2.75 -26.78 -18.88
N ASN A 455 -1.54 -26.28 -18.86
CA ASN A 455 -0.96 -25.42 -19.89
C ASN A 455 -0.12 -26.27 -20.86
N MET A 456 -0.27 -26.02 -22.16
CA MET A 456 0.49 -26.76 -23.18
C MET A 456 0.84 -25.87 -24.38
N THR A 457 2.00 -26.17 -24.99
CA THR A 457 2.40 -25.58 -26.28
C THR A 457 1.95 -26.46 -27.44
N ASN A 458 1.77 -25.87 -28.62
CA ASN A 458 1.47 -26.61 -29.86
C ASN A 458 2.54 -27.61 -30.29
N ARG A 459 3.70 -27.65 -29.58
CA ARG A 459 4.80 -28.62 -29.77
C ARG A 459 4.86 -29.70 -28.69
N GLY A 460 3.85 -29.76 -27.80
CA GLY A 460 3.67 -30.85 -26.85
C GLY A 460 4.41 -30.68 -25.51
N TYR A 461 4.87 -29.50 -25.17
CA TYR A 461 5.41 -29.20 -23.84
C TYR A 461 4.33 -28.64 -22.97
N GLY A 462 4.18 -29.12 -21.73
CA GLY A 462 3.16 -28.65 -20.83
C GLY A 462 3.43 -28.98 -19.37
N PHE A 463 2.62 -28.39 -18.50
CA PHE A 463 2.63 -28.59 -17.05
C PHE A 463 1.31 -28.09 -16.45
N ILE A 464 1.04 -28.47 -15.21
CA ILE A 464 -0.14 -28.03 -14.47
C ILE A 464 0.24 -26.82 -13.60
N SER A 465 -0.55 -25.75 -13.66
CA SER A 465 -0.48 -24.62 -12.73
C SER A 465 -1.60 -24.71 -11.72
N LEU A 466 -1.31 -24.42 -10.43
CA LEU A 466 -2.35 -24.28 -9.42
C LEU A 466 -3.17 -23.01 -9.65
N TYR A 467 -4.39 -22.99 -9.14
CA TYR A 467 -5.29 -21.84 -9.25
C TYR A 467 -4.65 -20.53 -8.80
N GLU A 468 -3.93 -20.54 -7.66
CA GLU A 468 -3.29 -19.35 -7.08
C GLU A 468 -2.22 -18.76 -8.00
N ASP A 469 -1.59 -19.61 -8.81
CA ASP A 469 -0.57 -19.19 -9.77
C ASP A 469 -1.15 -18.56 -11.02
N VAL A 470 -2.37 -18.95 -11.39
CA VAL A 470 -3.08 -18.46 -12.57
C VAL A 470 -3.76 -17.11 -12.31
N ILE A 471 -4.10 -16.82 -11.06
CA ILE A 471 -4.74 -15.55 -10.70
C ILE A 471 -3.75 -14.39 -10.81
N VAL A 472 -4.10 -13.40 -11.63
CA VAL A 472 -3.28 -12.22 -11.96
C VAL A 472 -4.05 -10.95 -11.60
N LYS A 473 -3.39 -10.03 -10.88
CA LYS A 473 -4.00 -8.74 -10.49
C LYS A 473 -3.64 -7.58 -11.42
N ASN A 474 -2.69 -7.77 -12.33
CA ASN A 474 -2.13 -6.73 -13.19
C ASN A 474 -2.67 -6.81 -14.62
N LYS A 475 -2.93 -5.66 -15.25
CA LYS A 475 -3.34 -5.58 -16.67
C LYS A 475 -2.27 -6.05 -17.65
N ASN A 476 -0.99 -6.12 -17.24
CA ASN A 476 0.13 -6.59 -18.05
C ASN A 476 0.20 -8.11 -18.16
N GLY A 477 -0.65 -8.84 -17.42
CA GLY A 477 -0.62 -10.30 -17.37
C GLY A 477 0.57 -10.86 -16.59
N LYS A 478 0.60 -12.21 -16.50
CA LYS A 478 1.68 -12.99 -15.88
C LYS A 478 2.09 -14.10 -16.83
N THR A 479 3.37 -14.20 -17.15
CA THR A 479 3.89 -15.32 -17.93
C THR A 479 3.77 -16.61 -17.12
N LEU A 480 3.00 -17.56 -17.58
CA LEU A 480 2.94 -18.93 -17.05
C LEU A 480 3.78 -19.87 -17.90
N LEU A 481 3.47 -19.98 -19.21
CA LEU A 481 4.08 -20.91 -20.11
C LEU A 481 5.17 -20.23 -20.96
N LYS A 482 6.41 -20.75 -20.92
CA LYS A 482 7.51 -20.28 -21.80
C LYS A 482 7.43 -21.02 -23.13
N THR A 483 6.99 -20.35 -24.17
CA THR A 483 6.72 -20.94 -25.50
C THR A 483 7.96 -21.13 -26.37
N LYS A 484 9.02 -20.31 -26.22
CA LYS A 484 10.19 -20.25 -27.11
C LYS A 484 9.75 -20.15 -28.60
N ASP A 485 10.10 -21.16 -29.43
CA ASP A 485 9.76 -21.23 -30.85
C ASP A 485 8.41 -21.92 -31.13
N SER A 486 7.51 -21.95 -30.14
CA SER A 486 6.18 -22.55 -30.20
C SER A 486 5.11 -21.57 -29.71
N LEU A 487 3.86 -21.90 -29.90
CA LEU A 487 2.74 -21.10 -29.42
C LEU A 487 1.99 -21.86 -28.33
N ALA A 488 1.41 -21.16 -27.36
CA ALA A 488 0.49 -21.74 -26.42
C ALA A 488 -0.83 -22.09 -27.14
N ILE A 489 -1.47 -23.19 -26.73
CA ILE A 489 -2.79 -23.60 -27.17
C ILE A 489 -3.80 -23.32 -26.04
N LYS A 490 -5.11 -23.46 -26.31
CA LYS A 490 -6.16 -23.33 -25.31
C LYS A 490 -5.81 -24.23 -24.12
N PRO A 491 -5.65 -23.69 -22.91
CA PRO A 491 -5.46 -24.51 -21.72
C PRO A 491 -6.77 -25.17 -21.30
N VAL A 492 -6.70 -26.14 -20.39
CA VAL A 492 -7.85 -26.89 -19.90
C VAL A 492 -7.84 -26.89 -18.38
N SER A 493 -9.03 -26.70 -17.76
CA SER A 493 -9.20 -26.84 -16.32
C SER A 493 -9.04 -28.30 -15.90
N VAL A 494 -8.39 -28.52 -14.75
CA VAL A 494 -8.10 -29.85 -14.20
C VAL A 494 -8.47 -29.88 -12.73
N ASP A 495 -9.29 -30.85 -12.36
CA ASP A 495 -9.52 -31.21 -10.97
C ASP A 495 -8.55 -32.34 -10.59
N LEU A 496 -7.57 -32.03 -9.75
CA LEU A 496 -6.50 -32.97 -9.38
C LEU A 496 -7.01 -34.17 -8.54
N ASP A 497 -8.19 -34.04 -7.95
CA ASP A 497 -8.79 -35.08 -7.11
C ASP A 497 -9.65 -36.06 -7.93
N VAL A 498 -10.20 -35.60 -9.05
CA VAL A 498 -11.19 -36.35 -9.86
C VAL A 498 -10.61 -36.77 -11.21
N ASP A 499 -9.87 -35.90 -11.87
CA ASP A 499 -9.38 -36.09 -13.23
C ASP A 499 -8.23 -37.07 -13.28
N THR A 500 -8.24 -37.96 -14.27
CA THR A 500 -7.28 -39.05 -14.37
C THR A 500 -6.35 -38.96 -15.57
N HIS A 501 -6.87 -38.55 -16.73
CA HIS A 501 -6.11 -38.61 -17.98
C HIS A 501 -6.25 -37.32 -18.80
N TYR A 502 -5.17 -36.95 -19.48
CA TYR A 502 -5.19 -35.93 -20.53
C TYR A 502 -5.20 -36.61 -21.91
N LEU A 503 -5.89 -35.99 -22.86
CA LEU A 503 -5.99 -36.41 -24.25
C LEU A 503 -5.45 -35.32 -25.16
N VAL A 504 -4.57 -35.71 -26.11
CA VAL A 504 -3.98 -34.80 -27.09
C VAL A 504 -4.16 -35.35 -28.50
N ILE A 505 -4.58 -34.47 -29.43
CA ILE A 505 -4.69 -34.81 -30.87
C ILE A 505 -3.82 -33.85 -31.66
N THR A 506 -3.09 -34.39 -32.64
CA THR A 506 -2.23 -33.60 -33.54
C THR A 506 -2.88 -33.37 -34.91
N SER A 507 -2.40 -32.38 -35.65
CA SER A 507 -2.87 -32.05 -37.03
C SER A 507 -2.69 -33.18 -38.02
N GLU A 508 -1.78 -34.12 -37.74
CA GLU A 508 -1.57 -35.32 -38.58
C GLU A 508 -2.42 -36.52 -38.12
N GLY A 509 -3.30 -36.31 -37.14
CA GLY A 509 -4.23 -37.31 -36.63
C GLY A 509 -3.61 -38.33 -35.68
N TYR A 510 -2.55 -37.99 -35.00
CA TYR A 510 -2.04 -38.81 -33.90
C TYR A 510 -2.75 -38.41 -32.59
N MET A 511 -3.17 -39.42 -31.85
CA MET A 511 -3.80 -39.26 -30.55
C MET A 511 -2.99 -39.97 -29.47
N LEU A 512 -2.86 -39.33 -28.32
CA LEU A 512 -2.26 -39.89 -27.12
C LEU A 512 -3.14 -39.57 -25.92
N ILE A 513 -3.38 -40.56 -25.07
CA ILE A 513 -3.99 -40.43 -23.78
C ILE A 513 -2.95 -40.77 -22.71
N GLY A 514 -2.64 -39.84 -21.86
CA GLY A 514 -1.63 -39.99 -20.81
C GLY A 514 -2.19 -39.73 -19.43
N ASP A 515 -1.51 -40.22 -18.41
CA ASP A 515 -1.91 -40.06 -17.00
C ASP A 515 -1.51 -38.65 -16.49
N LEU A 516 -2.46 -37.93 -15.91
CA LEU A 516 -2.25 -36.59 -15.34
C LEU A 516 -1.25 -36.61 -14.17
N LYS A 517 -1.17 -37.69 -13.40
CA LYS A 517 -0.23 -37.85 -12.27
C LYS A 517 1.24 -37.72 -12.69
N ASN A 518 1.54 -37.97 -13.98
CA ASN A 518 2.90 -37.87 -14.52
C ASN A 518 3.26 -36.45 -14.99
N ILE A 519 2.38 -35.45 -14.82
CA ILE A 519 2.62 -34.06 -15.21
C ILE A 519 3.06 -33.26 -13.98
N PRO A 520 4.17 -32.52 -14.03
CA PRO A 520 4.63 -31.72 -12.91
C PRO A 520 3.71 -30.51 -12.68
N ILE A 521 3.54 -30.15 -11.40
CA ILE A 521 2.91 -28.90 -10.98
C ILE A 521 4.01 -27.82 -10.93
N MET A 522 3.80 -26.71 -11.63
CA MET A 522 4.78 -25.62 -11.75
C MET A 522 4.08 -24.26 -11.76
N THR A 523 4.72 -23.27 -11.13
CA THR A 523 4.23 -21.88 -11.14
C THR A 523 4.51 -21.16 -12.46
N LYS A 524 5.61 -21.52 -13.15
CA LYS A 524 6.07 -20.94 -14.42
C LYS A 524 7.11 -21.83 -15.08
N GLY A 525 7.06 -22.00 -16.41
CA GLY A 525 8.11 -22.72 -17.10
C GLY A 525 7.72 -23.16 -18.50
N ARG A 526 8.53 -24.03 -19.10
CA ARG A 526 8.23 -24.71 -20.39
C ARG A 526 7.46 -26.01 -20.14
N GLY A 527 7.61 -26.59 -18.96
CA GLY A 527 7.09 -27.90 -18.65
C GLY A 527 7.89 -29.05 -19.28
N ILE A 528 7.27 -30.23 -19.26
CA ILE A 528 7.83 -31.47 -19.83
C ILE A 528 7.15 -31.80 -21.15
N LYS A 529 7.77 -32.71 -21.92
CA LYS A 529 7.20 -33.17 -23.17
C LYS A 529 6.12 -34.23 -22.90
N LEU A 530 4.87 -33.91 -23.23
CA LEU A 530 3.68 -34.76 -23.02
C LEU A 530 3.45 -35.68 -24.22
N ILE A 531 3.60 -35.15 -25.44
CA ILE A 531 3.56 -35.92 -26.69
C ILE A 531 4.80 -35.62 -27.53
N ASN A 532 5.30 -36.61 -28.26
CA ASN A 532 6.48 -36.43 -29.11
C ASN A 532 6.10 -36.03 -30.53
N ILE A 533 6.34 -34.77 -30.88
CA ILE A 533 6.23 -34.23 -32.22
C ILE A 533 7.65 -34.08 -32.81
N PRO A 534 7.94 -34.59 -34.04
CA PRO A 534 9.26 -34.47 -34.67
C PRO A 534 9.67 -33.01 -34.85
N LYS A 535 10.96 -32.70 -34.62
CA LYS A 535 11.46 -31.32 -34.65
C LYS A 535 11.27 -30.64 -36.02
N ASN A 536 11.45 -31.37 -37.11
CA ASN A 536 11.37 -30.84 -38.48
C ASN A 536 9.99 -31.00 -39.11
N SER A 537 8.95 -31.29 -38.31
CA SER A 537 7.59 -31.47 -38.79
C SER A 537 6.79 -30.16 -38.64
N THR A 538 5.89 -29.90 -39.58
CA THR A 538 4.85 -28.83 -39.48
C THR A 538 3.70 -29.22 -38.57
N GLU A 539 3.70 -30.44 -38.04
CA GLU A 539 2.69 -31.00 -37.15
C GLU A 539 2.54 -30.17 -35.88
N LYS A 540 1.31 -29.92 -35.48
CA LYS A 540 0.94 -29.14 -34.30
C LYS A 540 -0.16 -29.86 -33.52
N ILE A 541 -0.25 -29.59 -32.22
CA ILE A 541 -1.40 -29.99 -31.43
C ILE A 541 -2.58 -29.11 -31.82
N ILE A 542 -3.72 -29.75 -32.07
CA ILE A 542 -4.99 -29.11 -32.44
C ILE A 542 -6.05 -29.26 -31.36
N PHE A 543 -5.94 -30.26 -30.47
CA PHE A 543 -6.86 -30.48 -29.38
C PHE A 543 -6.14 -30.95 -28.11
N LEU A 544 -6.56 -30.41 -26.99
CA LEU A 544 -6.18 -30.81 -25.63
C LEU A 544 -7.47 -30.92 -24.81
N GLY A 545 -7.67 -32.04 -24.13
CA GLY A 545 -8.84 -32.28 -23.28
C GLY A 545 -8.50 -33.17 -22.08
N ILE A 546 -9.43 -33.24 -21.14
CA ILE A 546 -9.36 -34.13 -19.96
C ILE A 546 -10.36 -35.25 -20.19
N LEU A 547 -9.94 -36.47 -20.00
CA LEU A 547 -10.75 -37.66 -20.22
C LEU A 547 -10.84 -38.51 -18.95
N ASN A 548 -12.06 -38.74 -18.49
CA ASN A 548 -12.33 -39.60 -17.33
C ASN A 548 -13.06 -40.87 -17.74
N LYS A 549 -13.04 -41.85 -16.87
CA LYS A 549 -13.76 -43.12 -17.08
C LYS A 549 -15.25 -42.85 -17.25
N GLY A 550 -15.83 -43.42 -18.32
CA GLY A 550 -17.25 -43.27 -18.65
C GLY A 550 -17.55 -42.13 -19.67
N GLN A 551 -16.60 -41.27 -19.95
CA GLN A 551 -16.74 -40.21 -20.95
C GLN A 551 -16.48 -40.72 -22.38
N SER A 552 -16.94 -39.94 -23.38
CA SER A 552 -16.77 -40.22 -24.80
C SER A 552 -16.08 -39.05 -25.50
N LEU A 553 -15.23 -39.35 -26.48
CA LEU A 553 -14.64 -38.34 -27.36
C LEU A 553 -15.62 -38.12 -28.55
N LEU A 554 -16.13 -36.92 -28.67
CA LEU A 554 -17.06 -36.51 -29.74
C LEU A 554 -16.26 -35.80 -30.85
N PHE A 555 -16.57 -36.15 -32.09
CA PHE A 555 -16.09 -35.53 -33.31
C PHE A 555 -17.28 -34.85 -34.00
N SER A 556 -17.30 -33.52 -33.96
CA SER A 556 -18.33 -32.73 -34.61
C SER A 556 -17.90 -32.25 -35.99
N TYR A 557 -18.76 -32.42 -36.99
CA TYR A 557 -18.50 -32.14 -38.40
C TYR A 557 -19.47 -31.09 -38.92
N THR A 558 -18.98 -30.16 -39.73
CA THR A 558 -19.84 -29.11 -40.35
C THR A 558 -20.82 -29.68 -41.40
N SER A 559 -20.57 -30.83 -41.98
CA SER A 559 -21.34 -31.38 -43.11
C SER A 559 -21.91 -32.80 -42.90
N LYS A 560 -21.67 -33.44 -41.76
CA LYS A 560 -22.07 -34.82 -41.45
C LYS A 560 -22.54 -34.98 -40.01
N LYS A 561 -23.18 -36.11 -39.69
CA LYS A 561 -23.58 -36.46 -38.33
C LYS A 561 -22.33 -36.64 -37.44
N ASP A 562 -22.40 -36.13 -36.26
CA ASP A 562 -21.38 -36.28 -35.22
C ASP A 562 -21.09 -37.76 -34.93
N LYS A 563 -19.86 -38.08 -34.61
CA LYS A 563 -19.42 -39.41 -34.24
C LYS A 563 -18.76 -39.37 -32.87
N SER A 564 -19.01 -40.41 -32.08
CA SER A 564 -18.38 -40.54 -30.75
C SER A 564 -17.56 -41.84 -30.64
N ILE A 565 -16.49 -41.80 -29.85
CA ILE A 565 -15.73 -42.98 -29.44
C ILE A 565 -15.84 -43.08 -27.94
N LYS A 566 -16.34 -44.23 -27.43
CA LYS A 566 -16.48 -44.48 -26.00
C LYS A 566 -15.11 -44.71 -25.34
N TYR A 567 -15.01 -44.41 -24.05
CA TYR A 567 -13.79 -44.60 -23.26
C TYR A 567 -13.12 -45.98 -23.43
N ASP A 568 -13.93 -47.05 -23.42
CA ASP A 568 -13.43 -48.41 -23.54
C ASP A 568 -12.76 -48.70 -24.91
N ASP A 569 -13.23 -48.07 -25.98
CA ASP A 569 -12.68 -48.19 -27.32
C ASP A 569 -11.39 -47.37 -27.52
N LEU A 570 -11.12 -46.42 -26.57
CA LEU A 570 -9.93 -45.59 -26.57
C LEU A 570 -8.70 -46.26 -25.90
N LYS A 571 -8.85 -47.44 -25.30
CA LYS A 571 -7.80 -48.13 -24.53
C LYS A 571 -6.45 -48.28 -25.26
N HIS A 572 -6.46 -48.41 -26.55
CA HIS A 572 -5.23 -48.57 -27.36
C HIS A 572 -4.44 -47.28 -27.56
N PHE A 573 -5.00 -46.10 -27.19
CA PHE A 573 -4.35 -44.79 -27.23
C PHE A 573 -3.71 -44.40 -25.89
N PHE A 574 -3.94 -45.17 -24.83
CA PHE A 574 -3.31 -44.98 -23.54
C PHE A 574 -1.82 -45.31 -23.64
N MET A 575 -0.98 -44.34 -23.37
CA MET A 575 0.45 -44.42 -23.49
C MET A 575 1.18 -43.57 -22.46
N GLU A 576 2.41 -43.95 -22.19
CA GLU A 576 3.30 -43.08 -21.41
C GLU A 576 3.56 -41.77 -22.16
N ARG A 577 3.80 -40.69 -21.39
CA ARG A 577 4.19 -39.38 -21.92
C ARG A 577 5.41 -39.48 -22.85
N ASN A 578 5.60 -38.47 -23.71
CA ASN A 578 6.71 -38.39 -24.67
C ASN A 578 6.71 -39.49 -25.76
N ARG A 579 5.62 -40.22 -25.92
CA ARG A 579 5.41 -41.08 -27.11
C ARG A 579 4.71 -40.25 -28.20
N ARG A 580 4.77 -40.75 -29.45
CA ARG A 580 4.16 -40.08 -30.60
C ARG A 580 2.62 -40.19 -30.61
N GLY A 581 2.09 -41.12 -29.91
CA GLY A 581 0.67 -41.49 -30.00
C GLY A 581 0.39 -42.47 -31.16
N LYS A 582 -0.87 -42.89 -31.28
CA LYS A 582 -1.34 -43.74 -32.39
C LYS A 582 -2.22 -42.93 -33.34
N LYS A 583 -2.25 -43.33 -34.60
CA LYS A 583 -3.02 -42.67 -35.63
C LYS A 583 -4.48 -43.01 -35.48
N ILE A 584 -5.34 -42.00 -35.51
CA ILE A 584 -6.81 -42.14 -35.49
C ILE A 584 -7.25 -42.68 -36.87
N ASP A 585 -8.23 -43.57 -36.88
CA ASP A 585 -8.80 -44.10 -38.13
C ASP A 585 -9.24 -42.97 -39.07
N LYS A 586 -8.96 -43.12 -40.36
CA LYS A 586 -9.33 -42.14 -41.42
C LYS A 586 -10.83 -41.79 -41.42
N LYS A 587 -11.70 -42.74 -40.99
CA LYS A 587 -13.13 -42.52 -40.87
C LYS A 587 -13.59 -41.42 -39.86
N PHE A 588 -12.67 -41.03 -38.94
CA PHE A 588 -12.89 -39.97 -37.96
C PHE A 588 -12.16 -38.66 -38.34
N LEU A 589 -11.23 -38.68 -39.31
CA LEU A 589 -10.43 -37.52 -39.76
C LEU A 589 -10.89 -37.08 -41.16
N LEU A 590 -12.20 -36.81 -41.34
CA LEU A 590 -12.79 -36.68 -42.68
C LEU A 590 -12.45 -35.37 -43.41
N GLU A 591 -12.11 -34.29 -42.70
CA GLU A 591 -11.73 -33.02 -43.35
C GLU A 591 -10.67 -32.28 -42.53
N LYS A 592 -9.51 -31.97 -43.14
CA LYS A 592 -8.49 -31.12 -42.50
C LYS A 592 -9.07 -29.74 -42.21
N GLY A 593 -9.15 -29.38 -40.90
CA GLY A 593 -9.51 -28.04 -40.45
C GLY A 593 -11.01 -27.77 -40.24
N LYS A 594 -11.89 -28.76 -40.39
CA LYS A 594 -13.38 -28.61 -40.18
C LYS A 594 -13.95 -29.60 -39.17
N THR A 595 -13.11 -30.22 -38.33
CA THR A 595 -13.54 -31.15 -37.30
C THR A 595 -13.30 -30.52 -35.95
N ASP A 596 -14.34 -30.33 -35.17
CA ASP A 596 -14.23 -29.92 -33.76
C ASP A 596 -14.22 -31.17 -32.88
N TYR A 597 -13.53 -31.09 -31.78
CA TYR A 597 -13.39 -32.15 -30.78
C TYR A 597 -13.98 -31.70 -29.46
N ASN A 598 -14.75 -32.58 -28.82
CA ASN A 598 -15.28 -32.34 -27.47
C ASN A 598 -15.27 -33.64 -26.65
N ILE A 599 -15.36 -33.54 -25.34
CA ILE A 599 -15.45 -34.68 -24.42
C ILE A 599 -16.76 -34.56 -23.65
N GLU A 600 -17.58 -35.58 -23.75
CA GLU A 600 -18.88 -35.66 -23.10
C GLU A 600 -18.97 -36.84 -22.11
#